data_4445a0b8179d97bc0bbbeeb5a9ccd722
#
_entry.id   4445a0b8179d97bc0bbbeeb5a9ccd722
#
_cell.length_a   1.000
_cell.length_b   1.000
_cell.length_c   1.000
_cell.angle_alpha   90.00
_cell.angle_beta   90.00
_cell.angle_gamma   90.00
#
_symmetry.space_group_name_H-M   'P 1'
#
loop_
_entity.id
_entity.type
_entity.pdbx_description
1 polymer ?
#
loop_
_entity_poly.entity_id
_entity_poly.type
_entity_poly.pdbx_seq_one_letter_code
_entity_poly.pdbx_strand_id
1 'polypeptide(L)'
;MKAYQIKIVIKNSKPPIWRRCIIPAGITFSQLSIILNKVMWWSGYHLSEFEFYHLRLQLREEDEFFDFVPMWDFDLLDSSKTFINEYMEQQEWFTYTYDLGDDWQHRVTIEKIIEDYPDNYSQVIKVKGDCPIEDCGGIEGYYECLDVIGDPNNPESDERRKVDYENKKLLGAIRHKYYQIGEAVHKNSPLTAGKI
;
A
#
# COMPACT_ATOMS: atom_id res chain seq x y z
N MET A 1 17.50 6.53 -12.99
CA MET A 1 16.24 7.31 -12.97
C MET A 1 15.98 7.82 -11.56
N LYS A 2 15.11 8.84 -11.40
CA LYS A 2 14.69 9.31 -10.08
C LYS A 2 13.80 8.28 -9.37
N ALA A 3 13.97 8.12 -8.07
CA ALA A 3 13.17 7.24 -7.23
C ALA A 3 13.02 7.81 -5.80
N TYR A 4 12.07 7.27 -5.04
CA TYR A 4 11.80 7.64 -3.67
C TYR A 4 12.03 6.45 -2.74
N GLN A 5 12.81 6.62 -1.68
CA GLN A 5 12.78 5.70 -0.56
C GLN A 5 11.67 6.12 0.38
N ILE A 6 10.68 5.24 0.53
CA ILE A 6 9.52 5.49 1.39
C ILE A 6 9.47 4.49 2.54
N LYS A 7 8.89 4.93 3.65
CA LYS A 7 8.51 4.06 4.78
C LYS A 7 7.00 4.09 4.95
N ILE A 8 6.39 2.93 4.90
CA ILE A 8 4.95 2.69 5.03
C ILE A 8 4.72 2.07 6.40
N VAL A 9 3.88 2.69 7.23
CA VAL A 9 3.56 2.21 8.59
C VAL A 9 2.05 2.10 8.72
N ILE A 10 1.53 0.94 9.10
CA ILE A 10 0.11 0.79 9.47
C ILE A 10 -0.12 1.60 10.75
N LYS A 11 -1.03 2.58 10.68
CA LYS A 11 -1.38 3.41 11.84
C LYS A 11 -1.94 2.52 12.96
N ASN A 12 -1.69 2.92 14.18
CA ASN A 12 -2.16 2.24 15.40
C ASN A 12 -1.65 0.80 15.62
N SER A 13 -0.80 0.27 14.73
CA SER A 13 -0.21 -1.05 14.93
C SER A 13 0.79 -1.09 16.11
N LYS A 14 0.64 -2.09 17.01
CA LYS A 14 1.47 -2.31 18.20
C LYS A 14 1.81 -3.80 18.36
N PRO A 15 3.08 -4.24 18.18
CA PRO A 15 4.23 -3.44 17.73
C PRO A 15 4.04 -2.90 16.30
N PRO A 16 4.75 -1.81 15.92
CA PRO A 16 4.57 -1.21 14.62
C PRO A 16 4.83 -2.16 13.46
N ILE A 17 3.87 -2.28 12.55
CA ILE A 17 3.96 -3.02 11.29
C ILE A 17 4.35 -2.03 10.21
N TRP A 18 5.49 -2.28 9.51
CA TRP A 18 5.96 -1.35 8.51
C TRP A 18 6.81 -1.99 7.42
N ARG A 19 6.89 -1.31 6.28
CA ARG A 19 7.75 -1.63 5.14
C ARG A 19 8.59 -0.42 4.77
N ARG A 20 9.79 -0.66 4.25
CA ARG A 20 10.62 0.37 3.61
C ARG A 20 10.90 -0.07 2.19
N CYS A 21 10.61 0.79 1.22
CA CYS A 21 10.66 0.47 -0.20
C CYS A 21 11.37 1.58 -0.97
N ILE A 22 11.92 1.22 -2.14
CA ILE A 22 12.32 2.17 -3.17
C ILE A 22 11.28 2.08 -4.28
N ILE A 23 10.76 3.24 -4.71
CA ILE A 23 9.68 3.38 -5.69
C ILE A 23 10.17 4.28 -6.81
N PRO A 24 10.11 3.87 -8.10
CA PRO A 24 10.40 4.74 -9.23
C PRO A 24 9.49 5.96 -9.26
N ALA A 25 10.02 7.14 -9.62
CA ALA A 25 9.26 8.39 -9.57
C ALA A 25 8.22 8.55 -10.70
N GLY A 26 8.39 7.90 -11.84
CA GLY A 26 7.55 8.08 -13.03
C GLY A 26 6.30 7.20 -13.05
N ILE A 27 5.62 7.04 -11.93
CA ILE A 27 4.38 6.26 -11.80
C ILE A 27 3.22 7.13 -11.32
N THR A 28 1.99 6.70 -11.57
CA THR A 28 0.78 7.34 -11.05
C THR A 28 0.47 6.89 -9.62
N PHE A 29 -0.46 7.60 -8.94
CA PHE A 29 -0.92 7.20 -7.61
C PHE A 29 -1.66 5.85 -7.64
N SER A 30 -2.44 5.54 -8.69
CA SER A 30 -3.03 4.19 -8.84
C SER A 30 -1.96 3.10 -8.94
N GLN A 31 -0.87 3.34 -9.67
CA GLN A 31 0.25 2.40 -9.72
C GLN A 31 0.97 2.29 -8.35
N LEU A 32 1.07 3.40 -7.63
CA LEU A 32 1.58 3.39 -6.26
C LEU A 32 0.68 2.55 -5.33
N SER A 33 -0.66 2.69 -5.42
CA SER A 33 -1.61 1.88 -4.66
C SER A 33 -1.36 0.38 -4.87
N ILE A 34 -1.21 -0.06 -6.12
CA ILE A 34 -0.87 -1.46 -6.44
C ILE A 34 0.42 -1.90 -5.73
N ILE A 35 1.46 -1.05 -5.72
CA ILE A 35 2.72 -1.36 -5.06
C ILE A 35 2.52 -1.44 -3.54
N LEU A 36 1.81 -0.46 -2.93
CA LEU A 36 1.56 -0.42 -1.49
C LEU A 36 0.77 -1.66 -1.02
N ASN A 37 -0.28 -2.06 -1.77
CA ASN A 37 -1.04 -3.27 -1.47
C ASN A 37 -0.16 -4.51 -1.57
N LYS A 38 0.65 -4.64 -2.61
CA LYS A 38 1.55 -5.80 -2.78
C LYS A 38 2.60 -5.89 -1.67
N VAL A 39 3.20 -4.79 -1.22
CA VAL A 39 4.20 -4.85 -0.14
C VAL A 39 3.55 -5.05 1.24
N MET A 40 2.27 -4.75 1.39
CA MET A 40 1.44 -5.08 2.53
C MET A 40 0.77 -6.46 2.40
N TRP A 41 0.83 -7.09 1.20
CA TRP A 41 0.40 -8.46 0.90
C TRP A 41 -1.12 -8.59 0.77
N TRP A 42 -1.74 -7.50 0.41
CA TRP A 42 -3.15 -7.44 0.12
C TRP A 42 -3.44 -7.64 -1.37
N SER A 43 -4.64 -8.10 -1.67
CA SER A 43 -5.11 -8.39 -3.01
C SER A 43 -5.21 -7.16 -3.89
N GLY A 44 -5.67 -6.03 -3.30
CA GLY A 44 -5.98 -4.79 -3.98
C GLY A 44 -7.37 -4.76 -4.61
N TYR A 45 -8.32 -5.55 -4.09
CA TYR A 45 -9.71 -5.57 -4.59
C TYR A 45 -10.58 -4.45 -4.02
N HIS A 46 -10.16 -3.84 -2.90
CA HIS A 46 -10.90 -2.77 -2.27
C HIS A 46 -10.45 -1.40 -2.76
N LEU A 47 -11.31 -0.40 -2.59
CA LEU A 47 -11.01 0.98 -2.89
C LEU A 47 -9.88 1.52 -2.03
N SER A 48 -9.16 2.49 -2.56
CA SER A 48 -8.09 3.15 -1.85
C SER A 48 -8.03 4.63 -2.17
N GLU A 49 -7.49 5.39 -1.23
CA GLU A 49 -7.30 6.82 -1.38
C GLU A 49 -6.00 7.31 -0.78
N PHE A 50 -5.55 8.47 -1.26
CA PHE A 50 -4.39 9.19 -0.74
C PHE A 50 -4.81 10.55 -0.24
N GLU A 51 -4.32 10.96 0.92
CA GLU A 51 -4.64 12.23 1.54
C GLU A 51 -3.38 13.00 1.88
N PHE A 52 -3.26 14.19 1.32
CA PHE A 52 -2.21 15.16 1.59
C PHE A 52 -2.79 16.33 2.36
N TYR A 53 -2.86 16.21 3.68
CA TYR A 53 -3.49 17.20 4.55
C TYR A 53 -2.91 18.61 4.40
N HIS A 54 -1.62 18.74 4.18
CA HIS A 54 -0.96 20.03 4.02
C HIS A 54 -1.37 20.77 2.76
N LEU A 55 -1.75 20.02 1.71
CA LEU A 55 -2.20 20.54 0.42
C LEU A 55 -3.72 20.58 0.33
N ARG A 56 -4.43 20.03 1.31
CA ARG A 56 -5.88 19.80 1.22
C ARG A 56 -6.24 19.03 -0.06
N LEU A 57 -5.48 17.98 -0.33
CA LEU A 57 -5.58 17.19 -1.54
C LEU A 57 -5.92 15.76 -1.21
N GLN A 58 -6.91 15.20 -1.90
CA GLN A 58 -7.31 13.81 -1.89
C GLN A 58 -7.19 13.25 -3.30
N LEU A 59 -6.67 12.02 -3.42
CA LEU A 59 -6.58 11.31 -4.70
C LEU A 59 -7.20 9.92 -4.54
N ARG A 60 -8.06 9.56 -5.47
CA ARG A 60 -8.63 8.21 -5.62
C ARG A 60 -8.91 7.89 -7.07
N GLU A 61 -9.22 6.65 -7.40
CA GLU A 61 -9.63 6.29 -8.75
C GLU A 61 -10.99 6.90 -9.08
N GLU A 62 -11.16 7.33 -10.33
CA GLU A 62 -12.43 7.81 -10.86
C GLU A 62 -13.38 6.61 -11.01
N ASP A 63 -14.42 6.57 -10.20
CA ASP A 63 -15.49 5.58 -10.20
C ASP A 63 -16.86 6.28 -10.14
N GLU A 64 -17.95 5.52 -10.06
CA GLU A 64 -19.31 6.07 -9.97
C GLU A 64 -19.57 6.91 -8.70
N PHE A 65 -18.70 6.82 -7.70
CA PHE A 65 -18.74 7.58 -6.46
C PHE A 65 -17.68 8.69 -6.40
N PHE A 66 -16.91 8.88 -7.47
CA PHE A 66 -15.81 9.85 -7.50
C PHE A 66 -16.25 11.26 -7.11
N ASP A 67 -17.39 11.72 -7.62
CA ASP A 67 -17.94 13.05 -7.36
C ASP A 67 -18.72 13.13 -6.03
N PHE A 68 -18.94 12.00 -5.36
CA PHE A 68 -19.99 11.94 -4.33
C PHE A 68 -19.57 12.48 -2.96
N VAL A 69 -18.29 12.49 -2.59
CA VAL A 69 -17.86 13.14 -1.32
C VAL A 69 -16.38 13.49 -1.35
N PRO A 70 -15.96 14.65 -1.80
CA PRO A 70 -14.67 15.15 -1.35
C PRO A 70 -14.75 15.40 0.16
N MET A 71 -13.69 15.09 0.91
CA MET A 71 -13.55 15.58 2.26
C MET A 71 -13.73 17.10 2.20
N TRP A 72 -14.55 17.67 3.07
CA TRP A 72 -14.89 19.08 3.05
C TRP A 72 -13.61 19.92 2.95
N ASP A 73 -13.55 20.78 1.92
CA ASP A 73 -12.42 21.68 1.69
C ASP A 73 -11.11 21.00 1.17
N PHE A 74 -11.23 19.83 0.52
CA PHE A 74 -10.12 19.15 -0.18
C PHE A 74 -10.36 19.17 -1.69
N ASP A 75 -9.31 19.41 -2.47
CA ASP A 75 -9.32 19.20 -3.91
C ASP A 75 -9.24 17.68 -4.18
N LEU A 76 -10.12 17.18 -5.03
CA LEU A 76 -10.15 15.77 -5.43
C LEU A 76 -9.52 15.60 -6.81
N LEU A 77 -8.53 14.72 -6.90
CA LEU A 77 -7.86 14.37 -8.16
C LEU A 77 -7.97 12.87 -8.46
N ASP A 78 -7.98 12.55 -9.76
CA ASP A 78 -7.94 11.18 -10.25
C ASP A 78 -6.53 10.59 -10.08
N SER A 79 -6.42 9.58 -9.23
CA SER A 79 -5.16 8.90 -8.92
C SER A 79 -4.57 8.16 -10.13
N SER A 80 -5.39 7.79 -11.12
CA SER A 80 -4.93 7.12 -12.34
C SER A 80 -4.24 8.05 -13.33
N LYS A 81 -4.54 9.35 -13.25
CA LYS A 81 -4.02 10.41 -14.14
C LYS A 81 -2.92 11.25 -13.48
N THR A 82 -2.81 11.21 -12.14
CA THR A 82 -1.90 12.05 -11.37
C THR A 82 -0.61 11.31 -11.04
N PHE A 83 0.53 11.90 -11.42
CA PHE A 83 1.84 11.31 -11.18
C PHE A 83 2.38 11.64 -9.78
N ILE A 84 3.04 10.67 -9.14
CA ILE A 84 3.56 10.82 -7.77
C ILE A 84 4.62 11.90 -7.65
N ASN A 85 5.46 12.11 -8.68
CA ASN A 85 6.54 13.09 -8.66
C ASN A 85 6.04 14.55 -8.59
N GLU A 86 4.78 14.81 -8.89
CA GLU A 86 4.18 16.14 -8.78
C GLU A 86 3.97 16.56 -7.31
N TYR A 87 3.84 15.57 -6.43
CA TYR A 87 3.47 15.79 -5.02
C TYR A 87 4.51 15.27 -4.03
N MET A 88 5.16 14.14 -4.29
CA MET A 88 6.13 13.55 -3.36
C MET A 88 7.40 14.38 -3.18
N GLU A 89 7.73 15.26 -4.11
CA GLU A 89 8.86 16.18 -3.97
C GLU A 89 8.59 17.29 -2.95
N GLN A 90 7.32 17.56 -2.70
CA GLN A 90 6.86 18.67 -1.85
C GLN A 90 6.40 18.21 -0.46
N GLN A 91 6.23 16.91 -0.25
CA GLN A 91 5.65 16.36 0.97
C GLN A 91 6.60 15.41 1.67
N GLU A 92 6.71 15.57 2.99
CA GLU A 92 7.46 14.63 3.82
C GLU A 92 6.65 13.35 4.10
N TRP A 93 5.33 13.44 4.12
CA TRP A 93 4.45 12.30 4.36
C TRP A 93 3.02 12.55 3.89
N PHE A 94 2.30 11.44 3.63
CA PHE A 94 0.86 11.43 3.33
C PHE A 94 0.20 10.21 3.98
N THR A 95 -1.13 10.21 4.03
CA THR A 95 -1.92 9.04 4.40
C THR A 95 -2.32 8.26 3.15
N TYR A 96 -2.19 6.95 3.22
CA TYR A 96 -2.77 6.00 2.27
C TYR A 96 -3.77 5.15 3.02
N THR A 97 -5.03 5.15 2.60
CA THR A 97 -6.09 4.32 3.14
C THR A 97 -6.44 3.25 2.12
N TYR A 98 -6.45 2.00 2.53
CA TYR A 98 -6.89 0.87 1.75
C TYR A 98 -8.08 0.22 2.44
N ASP A 99 -9.08 -0.21 1.64
CA ASP A 99 -10.36 -0.70 2.11
C ASP A 99 -11.06 0.32 3.03
N LEU A 100 -11.92 1.14 2.42
CA LEU A 100 -12.61 2.21 3.14
C LEU A 100 -13.61 1.67 4.19
N GLY A 101 -13.98 0.38 4.12
CA GLY A 101 -14.79 -0.31 5.12
C GLY A 101 -13.99 -0.69 6.37
N ASP A 102 -12.84 -1.33 6.17
CA ASP A 102 -11.91 -1.75 7.22
C ASP A 102 -10.98 -0.64 7.70
N ASP A 103 -10.90 0.48 6.95
CA ASP A 103 -10.11 1.68 7.24
C ASP A 103 -8.63 1.39 7.53
N TRP A 104 -7.97 0.64 6.66
CA TRP A 104 -6.55 0.35 6.78
C TRP A 104 -5.68 1.56 6.47
N GLN A 105 -5.51 2.43 7.45
CA GLN A 105 -4.73 3.66 7.31
C GLN A 105 -3.23 3.41 7.46
N HIS A 106 -2.47 3.99 6.52
CA HIS A 106 -1.02 3.97 6.51
C HIS A 106 -0.46 5.39 6.53
N ARG A 107 0.58 5.59 7.33
CA ARG A 107 1.44 6.75 7.17
C ARG A 107 2.58 6.38 6.22
N VAL A 108 2.65 7.06 5.09
CA VAL A 108 3.73 6.93 4.12
C VAL A 108 4.65 8.14 4.24
N THR A 109 5.91 7.90 4.60
CA THR A 109 6.93 8.95 4.78
C THR A 109 7.97 8.84 3.68
N ILE A 110 8.29 9.93 3.00
CA ILE A 110 9.38 10.02 2.02
C ILE A 110 10.67 10.25 2.82
N GLU A 111 11.49 9.19 2.92
CA GLU A 111 12.73 9.24 3.69
C GLU A 111 13.90 9.79 2.88
N LYS A 112 13.91 9.56 1.56
CA LYS A 112 15.01 9.95 0.68
C LYS A 112 14.56 10.06 -0.78
N ILE A 113 15.10 11.05 -1.49
CA ILE A 113 15.04 11.14 -2.96
C ILE A 113 16.35 10.58 -3.50
N ILE A 114 16.25 9.68 -4.49
CA ILE A 114 17.38 9.01 -5.15
C ILE A 114 17.38 9.44 -6.61
N GLU A 115 18.40 10.18 -7.05
CA GLU A 115 18.46 10.70 -8.42
C GLU A 115 18.91 9.65 -9.43
N ASP A 116 19.81 8.76 -9.03
CA ASP A 116 20.48 7.78 -9.90
C ASP A 116 20.10 6.34 -9.53
N TYR A 117 18.78 6.06 -9.41
CA TYR A 117 18.30 4.70 -9.16
C TYR A 117 18.49 3.85 -10.44
N PRO A 118 19.20 2.71 -10.36
CA PRO A 118 19.59 1.95 -11.55
C PRO A 118 18.43 1.17 -12.16
N ASP A 119 17.41 0.83 -11.37
CA ASP A 119 16.33 -0.04 -11.76
C ASP A 119 15.06 0.74 -12.10
N ASN A 120 14.15 0.12 -12.84
CA ASN A 120 12.84 0.66 -13.19
C ASN A 120 11.68 -0.02 -12.44
N TYR A 121 11.98 -0.75 -11.38
CA TYR A 121 11.01 -1.48 -10.55
C TYR A 121 11.17 -1.13 -9.08
N SER A 122 10.10 -1.37 -8.31
CA SER A 122 10.09 -1.12 -6.88
C SER A 122 10.78 -2.25 -6.11
N GLN A 123 11.48 -1.89 -5.03
CA GLN A 123 12.18 -2.84 -4.16
C GLN A 123 11.74 -2.68 -2.72
N VAL A 124 11.46 -3.81 -2.03
CA VAL A 124 11.31 -3.83 -0.58
C VAL A 124 12.68 -4.03 0.05
N ILE A 125 13.18 -3.03 0.78
CA ILE A 125 14.51 -3.07 1.39
C ILE A 125 14.50 -3.42 2.87
N LYS A 126 13.34 -3.26 3.55
CA LYS A 126 13.19 -3.68 4.95
C LYS A 126 11.73 -3.90 5.33
N VAL A 127 11.49 -4.89 6.19
CA VAL A 127 10.17 -5.23 6.72
C VAL A 127 10.20 -5.38 8.24
N LYS A 128 9.08 -5.07 8.91
CA LYS A 128 8.86 -5.38 10.32
C LYS A 128 7.38 -5.69 10.55
N GLY A 129 7.13 -6.76 11.29
CA GLY A 129 5.80 -7.28 11.58
C GLY A 129 5.19 -8.02 10.40
N ASP A 130 4.30 -8.96 10.69
CA ASP A 130 3.48 -9.65 9.70
C ASP A 130 2.38 -8.70 9.23
N CYS A 131 1.80 -8.96 8.07
CA CYS A 131 0.69 -8.17 7.58
C CYS A 131 -0.64 -8.72 8.11
N PRO A 132 -1.59 -7.85 8.47
CA PRO A 132 -2.93 -8.28 8.78
C PRO A 132 -3.59 -8.97 7.58
N ILE A 133 -4.49 -9.90 7.89
CA ILE A 133 -5.35 -10.56 6.90
C ILE A 133 -6.35 -9.53 6.39
N GLU A 134 -6.64 -9.52 5.10
CA GLU A 134 -7.74 -8.71 4.54
C GLU A 134 -9.09 -9.13 5.15
N ASP A 135 -10.07 -8.24 5.13
CA ASP A 135 -11.46 -8.47 5.58
C ASP A 135 -11.55 -8.95 7.04
N CYS A 136 -10.66 -8.51 7.90
CA CYS A 136 -10.69 -8.89 9.32
C CYS A 136 -11.30 -7.83 10.25
N GLY A 137 -11.82 -6.72 9.73
CA GLY A 137 -12.40 -5.63 10.51
C GLY A 137 -11.38 -4.57 10.93
N GLY A 138 -10.41 -4.31 10.09
CA GLY A 138 -9.39 -3.30 10.30
C GLY A 138 -8.41 -3.64 11.42
N ILE A 139 -7.75 -2.64 11.98
CA ILE A 139 -6.70 -2.85 12.99
C ILE A 139 -7.25 -3.47 14.29
N GLU A 140 -8.49 -3.16 14.65
CA GLU A 140 -9.13 -3.70 15.86
C GLU A 140 -9.44 -5.18 15.65
N GLY A 141 -10.11 -5.54 14.55
CA GLY A 141 -10.40 -6.93 14.20
C GLY A 141 -9.14 -7.77 14.03
N TYR A 142 -8.04 -7.17 13.55
CA TYR A 142 -6.75 -7.86 13.52
C TYR A 142 -6.26 -8.28 14.90
N TYR A 143 -6.37 -7.41 15.91
CA TYR A 143 -5.98 -7.77 17.27
C TYR A 143 -6.91 -8.79 17.89
N GLU A 144 -8.22 -8.70 17.64
CA GLU A 144 -9.18 -9.74 18.05
C GLU A 144 -8.82 -11.10 17.43
N CYS A 145 -8.45 -11.13 16.15
CA CYS A 145 -7.96 -12.35 15.52
C CYS A 145 -6.70 -12.91 16.20
N LEU A 146 -5.74 -12.05 16.57
CA LEU A 146 -4.53 -12.48 17.26
C LEU A 146 -4.83 -13.03 18.66
N ASP A 147 -5.77 -12.43 19.39
CA ASP A 147 -6.20 -12.91 20.70
C ASP A 147 -6.85 -14.30 20.60
N VAL A 148 -7.74 -14.52 19.60
CA VAL A 148 -8.33 -15.84 19.33
C VAL A 148 -7.26 -16.87 18.99
N ILE A 149 -6.31 -16.52 18.12
CA ILE A 149 -5.19 -17.40 17.73
C ILE A 149 -4.30 -17.73 18.94
N GLY A 150 -4.13 -16.77 19.85
CA GLY A 150 -3.33 -16.90 21.07
C GLY A 150 -3.95 -17.78 22.16
N ASP A 151 -5.29 -17.93 22.19
CA ASP A 151 -6.00 -18.73 23.18
C ASP A 151 -6.22 -20.18 22.69
N PRO A 152 -5.51 -21.18 23.26
CA PRO A 152 -5.68 -22.58 22.88
C PRO A 152 -7.04 -23.17 23.27
N ASN A 153 -7.78 -22.52 24.16
CA ASN A 153 -9.09 -22.98 24.61
C ASN A 153 -10.25 -22.39 23.78
N ASN A 154 -9.96 -21.42 22.93
CA ASN A 154 -10.96 -20.83 22.04
C ASN A 154 -11.29 -21.81 20.91
N PRO A 155 -12.58 -22.19 20.72
CA PRO A 155 -12.97 -23.17 19.69
C PRO A 155 -12.67 -22.72 18.24
N GLU A 156 -12.55 -21.41 17.99
CA GLU A 156 -12.19 -20.86 16.68
C GLU A 156 -10.67 -20.80 16.43
N SER A 157 -9.86 -21.04 17.46
CA SER A 157 -8.41 -20.85 17.37
C SER A 157 -7.75 -21.71 16.28
N ASP A 158 -8.18 -22.95 16.13
CA ASP A 158 -7.60 -23.89 15.15
C ASP A 158 -7.95 -23.51 13.71
N GLU A 159 -9.14 -23.00 13.46
CA GLU A 159 -9.56 -22.54 12.13
C GLU A 159 -8.82 -21.26 11.76
N ARG A 160 -8.76 -20.29 12.66
CA ARG A 160 -8.03 -19.04 12.43
C ARG A 160 -6.52 -19.25 12.29
N ARG A 161 -5.92 -20.19 13.03
CA ARG A 161 -4.53 -20.59 12.85
C ARG A 161 -4.25 -21.19 11.46
N LYS A 162 -5.18 -21.98 10.91
CA LYS A 162 -5.04 -22.50 9.54
C LYS A 162 -5.03 -21.39 8.52
N VAL A 163 -5.95 -20.43 8.62
CA VAL A 163 -6.01 -19.27 7.74
C VAL A 163 -4.73 -18.45 7.85
N ASP A 164 -4.28 -18.15 9.05
CA ASP A 164 -3.02 -17.43 9.31
C ASP A 164 -1.80 -18.19 8.74
N TYR A 165 -1.74 -19.51 8.97
CA TYR A 165 -0.67 -20.36 8.43
C TYR A 165 -0.65 -20.39 6.89
N GLU A 166 -1.82 -20.55 6.23
CA GLU A 166 -1.89 -20.55 4.77
C GLU A 166 -1.49 -19.20 4.19
N ASN A 167 -1.93 -18.11 4.82
CA ASN A 167 -1.48 -16.77 4.46
C ASN A 167 0.04 -16.62 4.64
N LYS A 168 0.61 -16.99 5.77
CA LYS A 168 2.07 -16.97 6.01
C LYS A 168 2.84 -17.85 5.03
N LYS A 169 2.33 -19.00 4.66
CA LYS A 169 2.93 -19.90 3.66
C LYS A 169 2.89 -19.28 2.25
N LEU A 170 1.73 -18.73 1.86
CA LEU A 170 1.61 -17.97 0.62
C LEU A 170 2.60 -16.79 0.61
N LEU A 171 2.74 -16.15 1.73
CA LEU A 171 3.67 -15.05 2.01
C LEU A 171 5.13 -15.47 1.87
N GLY A 172 5.51 -16.65 2.34
CA GLY A 172 6.86 -17.20 2.15
C GLY A 172 7.19 -17.45 0.67
N ALA A 173 6.23 -17.97 -0.09
CA ALA A 173 6.38 -18.19 -1.53
C ALA A 173 6.51 -16.86 -2.31
N ILE A 174 5.84 -15.82 -1.84
CA ILE A 174 5.88 -14.50 -2.43
C ILE A 174 7.19 -13.78 -2.09
N ARG A 175 7.78 -13.95 -0.89
CA ARG A 175 9.10 -13.40 -0.54
C ARG A 175 10.19 -13.70 -1.58
N HIS A 176 10.13 -14.85 -2.22
CA HIS A 176 11.07 -15.21 -3.29
C HIS A 176 10.73 -14.60 -4.67
N LYS A 177 9.47 -14.20 -4.91
CA LYS A 177 9.02 -13.61 -6.18
C LYS A 177 9.04 -12.08 -6.21
N TYR A 178 9.17 -11.40 -5.08
CA TYR A 178 9.00 -9.94 -4.96
C TYR A 178 10.14 -9.10 -5.54
N TYR A 179 11.27 -9.70 -5.89
CA TYR A 179 12.29 -8.97 -6.64
C TYR A 179 11.86 -8.52 -8.04
N GLN A 180 10.64 -8.88 -8.51
CA GLN A 180 10.18 -8.62 -9.88
C GLN A 180 8.81 -7.93 -10.01
N ILE A 181 8.29 -7.26 -8.97
CA ILE A 181 6.99 -6.56 -9.05
C ILE A 181 7.02 -5.42 -10.10
N GLY A 182 8.19 -4.85 -10.34
CA GLY A 182 8.37 -3.78 -11.31
C GLY A 182 8.09 -4.14 -12.76
N GLU A 183 8.39 -5.37 -13.18
CA GLU A 183 8.13 -5.79 -14.56
C GLU A 183 6.64 -5.87 -14.90
N ALA A 184 5.77 -6.19 -13.95
CA ALA A 184 4.33 -6.32 -14.18
C ALA A 184 3.65 -4.94 -14.31
N VAL A 185 4.09 -3.95 -13.54
CA VAL A 185 3.54 -2.59 -13.59
C VAL A 185 3.93 -1.87 -14.88
N HIS A 186 5.16 -2.08 -15.35
CA HIS A 186 5.64 -1.48 -16.61
C HIS A 186 5.09 -2.15 -17.88
N LYS A 187 4.78 -3.46 -17.85
CA LYS A 187 4.20 -4.15 -19.03
C LYS A 187 2.78 -3.68 -19.35
N ASN A 188 2.06 -3.11 -18.40
CA ASN A 188 0.71 -2.57 -18.59
C ASN A 188 0.69 -1.04 -18.72
N SER A 189 1.84 -0.37 -18.78
CA SER A 189 1.92 1.08 -18.96
C SER A 189 1.85 1.42 -20.44
N PRO A 190 1.00 2.39 -20.87
CA PRO A 190 0.91 2.82 -22.27
C PRO A 190 2.19 3.47 -22.81
N LEU A 191 3.22 3.68 -21.98
CA LEU A 191 4.51 4.26 -22.37
C LEU A 191 5.42 3.32 -23.17
N THR A 192 5.09 2.02 -23.33
CA THR A 192 5.88 1.08 -24.12
C THR A 192 5.38 0.90 -25.56
N ALA A 193 4.33 1.61 -26.00
CA ALA A 193 3.75 1.51 -27.35
C ALA A 193 4.34 2.54 -28.35
N GLY A 194 5.48 3.13 -28.08
CA GLY A 194 6.08 4.16 -28.93
C GLY A 194 7.58 4.03 -29.11
N LYS A 195 8.04 2.94 -29.75
CA LYS A 195 9.30 2.91 -30.55
C LYS A 195 9.21 1.78 -31.58
N ILE A 196 8.79 2.13 -32.74
CA ILE A 196 9.28 1.59 -34.04
C ILE A 196 10.01 2.71 -34.72
#